data_702ec151162e5ae7701417652058ca4e
#
_entry.id   702ec151162e5ae7701417652058ca4e
#
_cell.length_a   1.000
_cell.length_b   1.000
_cell.length_c   1.000
_cell.angle_alpha   90.00
_cell.angle_beta   90.00
_cell.angle_gamma   90.00
#
_symmetry.space_group_name_H-M   'P 1'
#
loop_
_entity.id
_entity.type
_entity.pdbx_description
1 polymer ?
#
loop_
_entity_poly.entity_id
_entity_poly.type
_entity_poly.pdbx_seq_one_letter_code
_entity_poly.pdbx_strand_id
1 'polypeptide(L)'
;MLTEQLIRIEYSHTGEFEDGTTQMVQNRDFPEVKFDFIKKESTLEIITSTVHLYYSGGEFTNASLFADVKFNFSVYSNRWYFGEKSAGNLGGTTITLDMIDGECPLEDGIMSKNGFAILEDKGKVLSEAGDIAASSVSKIDLYLFAYGRDYRQALKDFYQLTGNTPQLPRFALGNWWSRYYDYSDESYLALMDKFTDKKVPLSVSVIDMDWHKVSEVPSRFGSGWTGYSWNKKLFPNPKNFINELHQRKLKVTLNDHPADGIRA
;
A
#
# COMPACT_ATOMS: atom_id res chain seq x y z
N MET A 1 3.11 -23.17 5.95
CA MET A 1 3.46 -23.19 4.51
C MET A 1 2.26 -22.67 3.73
N LEU A 2 2.43 -21.72 2.84
CA LEU A 2 1.38 -21.26 1.94
C LEU A 2 1.55 -21.91 0.54
N THR A 3 2.77 -21.89 0.02
CA THR A 3 3.15 -22.68 -1.17
C THR A 3 4.51 -23.33 -0.90
N GLU A 4 5.03 -24.11 -1.85
CA GLU A 4 6.41 -24.65 -1.74
C GLU A 4 7.48 -23.55 -1.72
N GLN A 5 7.10 -22.32 -2.13
CA GLN A 5 7.98 -21.17 -2.32
C GLN A 5 7.63 -19.97 -1.41
N LEU A 6 6.47 -20.01 -0.74
CA LEU A 6 5.97 -18.97 0.14
C LEU A 6 5.74 -19.50 1.55
N ILE A 7 6.54 -19.02 2.48
CA ILE A 7 6.52 -19.46 3.87
C ILE A 7 6.20 -18.29 4.77
N ARG A 8 5.15 -18.41 5.61
CA ARG A 8 4.90 -17.51 6.72
C ARG A 8 5.72 -17.96 7.91
N ILE A 9 6.38 -17.03 8.55
CA ILE A 9 7.26 -17.25 9.71
C ILE A 9 6.85 -16.25 10.78
N GLU A 10 6.43 -16.76 11.94
CA GLU A 10 6.00 -15.94 13.07
C GLU A 10 6.83 -16.24 14.29
N TYR A 11 7.05 -15.22 15.11
CA TYR A 11 7.63 -15.33 16.43
C TYR A 11 6.86 -14.46 17.42
N SER A 12 6.54 -15.02 18.57
CA SER A 12 5.90 -14.33 19.68
C SER A 12 6.61 -14.66 20.99
N HIS A 13 6.95 -13.64 21.78
CA HIS A 13 7.52 -13.83 23.13
C HIS A 13 6.52 -14.43 24.11
N THR A 14 5.22 -14.22 23.92
CA THR A 14 4.15 -14.74 24.77
C THR A 14 3.65 -16.10 24.32
N GLY A 15 3.99 -16.52 23.10
CA GLY A 15 3.42 -17.71 22.46
C GLY A 15 1.99 -17.50 21.92
N GLU A 16 1.48 -16.28 21.98
CA GLU A 16 0.19 -15.92 21.39
C GLU A 16 0.39 -15.50 19.92
N PHE A 17 -0.46 -16.04 19.06
CA PHE A 17 -0.46 -15.75 17.62
C PHE A 17 -1.83 -15.25 17.20
N GLU A 18 -1.87 -14.39 16.21
CA GLU A 18 -3.09 -13.77 15.70
C GLU A 18 -3.15 -13.95 14.19
N ASP A 19 -4.14 -14.75 13.75
CA ASP A 19 -4.29 -15.14 12.34
C ASP A 19 -5.32 -14.30 11.56
N GLY A 20 -5.83 -13.23 12.17
CA GLY A 20 -6.77 -12.31 11.52
C GLY A 20 -6.19 -11.66 10.27
N THR A 21 -7.07 -11.18 9.40
CA THR A 21 -6.68 -10.34 8.27
C THR A 21 -6.02 -9.06 8.75
N THR A 22 -5.04 -8.59 8.01
CA THR A 22 -4.36 -7.32 8.30
C THR A 22 -4.60 -6.32 7.16
N GLN A 23 -4.16 -5.09 7.33
CA GLN A 23 -4.17 -4.11 6.25
C GLN A 23 -3.32 -4.55 5.05
N MET A 24 -2.35 -5.44 5.24
CA MET A 24 -1.45 -5.93 4.20
C MET A 24 -1.84 -7.32 3.70
N VAL A 25 -2.19 -8.22 4.60
CA VAL A 25 -2.46 -9.62 4.27
C VAL A 25 -3.93 -9.95 4.50
N GLN A 26 -4.64 -10.20 3.42
CA GLN A 26 -6.08 -10.42 3.44
C GLN A 26 -6.48 -11.89 3.33
N ASN A 27 -5.62 -12.72 2.74
CA ASN A 27 -5.95 -14.12 2.49
C ASN A 27 -4.74 -15.02 2.73
N ARG A 28 -4.92 -16.02 3.58
CA ARG A 28 -3.93 -17.08 3.84
C ARG A 28 -4.42 -18.46 3.44
N ASP A 29 -5.59 -18.52 2.76
CA ASP A 29 -6.15 -19.77 2.25
C ASP A 29 -5.47 -20.13 0.92
N PHE A 30 -4.54 -21.07 1.00
CA PHE A 30 -3.78 -21.60 -0.10
C PHE A 30 -3.98 -23.12 -0.17
N PRO A 31 -3.83 -23.75 -1.33
CA PRO A 31 -3.90 -25.20 -1.44
C PRO A 31 -2.89 -25.89 -0.52
N GLU A 32 -3.25 -27.06 -0.01
CA GLU A 32 -2.36 -27.86 0.85
C GLU A 32 -1.02 -28.15 0.15
N VAL A 33 0.07 -27.91 0.87
CA VAL A 33 1.44 -28.07 0.37
C VAL A 33 2.09 -29.27 1.01
N LYS A 34 2.69 -30.12 0.18
CA LYS A 34 3.52 -31.21 0.66
C LYS A 34 4.92 -30.70 0.97
N PHE A 35 5.38 -30.93 2.18
CA PHE A 35 6.73 -30.61 2.63
C PHE A 35 7.21 -31.62 3.67
N ASP A 36 8.51 -31.80 3.74
CA ASP A 36 9.15 -32.57 4.81
C ASP A 36 9.56 -31.64 5.93
N PHE A 37 9.49 -32.13 7.17
CA PHE A 37 10.05 -31.40 8.29
C PHE A 37 10.82 -32.34 9.21
N ILE A 38 11.90 -31.84 9.79
CA ILE A 38 12.73 -32.55 10.75
C ILE A 38 12.74 -31.72 12.03
N LYS A 39 12.24 -32.29 13.13
CA LYS A 39 12.26 -31.66 14.45
C LYS A 39 13.12 -32.47 15.39
N LYS A 40 14.17 -31.86 15.95
CA LYS A 40 15.07 -32.47 16.92
C LYS A 40 15.28 -31.49 18.07
N GLU A 41 14.85 -31.87 19.28
CA GLU A 41 14.95 -31.01 20.47
C GLU A 41 14.44 -29.58 20.20
N SER A 42 15.36 -28.62 20.05
CA SER A 42 15.07 -27.22 19.78
C SER A 42 15.19 -26.85 18.31
N THR A 43 15.65 -27.73 17.43
CA THR A 43 15.86 -27.44 16.01
C THR A 43 14.68 -27.86 15.14
N LEU A 44 14.40 -27.08 14.12
CA LEU A 44 13.39 -27.36 13.13
C LEU A 44 13.95 -27.09 11.72
N GLU A 45 13.78 -28.07 10.84
CA GLU A 45 14.03 -27.89 9.41
C GLU A 45 12.73 -28.10 8.64
N ILE A 46 12.48 -27.24 7.64
CA ILE A 46 11.37 -27.36 6.71
C ILE A 46 11.95 -27.46 5.30
N ILE A 47 11.57 -28.51 4.59
CA ILE A 47 12.14 -28.86 3.28
C ILE A 47 11.03 -28.98 2.26
N THR A 48 11.13 -28.15 1.21
CA THR A 48 10.29 -28.26 0.01
C THR A 48 11.17 -28.57 -1.21
N SER A 49 10.58 -28.63 -2.39
CA SER A 49 11.35 -28.75 -3.63
C SER A 49 12.28 -27.55 -3.85
N THR A 50 11.91 -26.35 -3.35
CA THR A 50 12.57 -25.07 -3.65
C THR A 50 13.24 -24.41 -2.47
N VAL A 51 12.90 -24.77 -1.23
CA VAL A 51 13.40 -24.14 -0.01
C VAL A 51 13.87 -25.18 0.98
N HIS A 52 14.92 -24.83 1.71
CA HIS A 52 15.34 -25.55 2.94
C HIS A 52 15.54 -24.50 4.05
N LEU A 53 14.57 -24.41 4.93
CA LEU A 53 14.59 -23.51 6.07
C LEU A 53 15.11 -24.20 7.30
N TYR A 54 15.99 -23.51 8.06
CA TYR A 54 16.58 -23.96 9.31
C TYR A 54 16.22 -23.01 10.44
N TYR A 55 15.87 -23.60 11.57
CA TYR A 55 15.67 -22.87 12.81
C TYR A 55 16.25 -23.66 13.98
N SER A 56 17.14 -23.04 14.76
CA SER A 56 17.82 -23.67 15.88
C SER A 56 17.17 -23.43 17.23
N GLY A 57 16.02 -22.74 17.27
CA GLY A 57 15.31 -22.41 18.52
C GLY A 57 15.69 -21.05 19.10
N GLY A 58 14.90 -20.59 20.06
CA GLY A 58 15.08 -19.29 20.72
C GLY A 58 14.60 -18.12 19.89
N GLU A 59 15.12 -16.94 20.16
CA GLU A 59 14.79 -15.74 19.38
C GLU A 59 15.32 -15.81 17.96
N PHE A 60 14.62 -15.17 17.03
CA PHE A 60 15.07 -15.07 15.65
C PHE A 60 16.28 -14.15 15.54
N THR A 61 17.36 -14.71 15.05
CA THR A 61 18.61 -14.04 14.74
C THR A 61 19.13 -14.57 13.40
N ASN A 62 20.12 -13.93 12.81
CA ASN A 62 20.78 -14.43 11.61
C ASN A 62 21.49 -15.79 11.80
N ALA A 63 21.81 -16.14 13.03
CA ALA A 63 22.41 -17.43 13.38
C ALA A 63 21.36 -18.52 13.67
N SER A 64 20.17 -18.14 14.14
CA SER A 64 19.13 -19.09 14.53
C SER A 64 18.12 -19.40 13.45
N LEU A 65 17.92 -18.50 12.48
CA LEU A 65 16.93 -18.66 11.41
C LEU A 65 17.51 -18.24 10.06
N PHE A 66 17.57 -19.19 9.14
CA PHE A 66 17.98 -18.94 7.75
C PHE A 66 17.33 -19.92 6.78
N ALA A 67 17.36 -19.64 5.49
CA ALA A 67 16.81 -20.50 4.45
C ALA A 67 17.66 -20.52 3.19
N ASP A 68 17.89 -21.70 2.64
CA ASP A 68 18.49 -21.90 1.34
C ASP A 68 17.41 -21.96 0.26
N VAL A 69 17.52 -21.12 -0.76
CA VAL A 69 16.66 -21.14 -1.94
C VAL A 69 17.31 -22.00 -3.02
N LYS A 70 16.70 -23.12 -3.32
CA LYS A 70 17.20 -24.08 -4.30
C LYS A 70 16.88 -23.59 -5.73
N PHE A 71 17.60 -24.15 -6.70
CA PHE A 71 17.41 -23.87 -8.13
C PHE A 71 17.55 -22.39 -8.56
N ASN A 72 18.30 -21.62 -7.76
CA ASN A 72 18.71 -20.31 -8.19
C ASN A 72 19.91 -20.38 -9.15
N PHE A 73 20.17 -19.33 -9.96
CA PHE A 73 21.26 -19.32 -10.96
C PHE A 73 22.67 -19.37 -10.35
N SER A 74 22.79 -19.08 -9.08
CA SER A 74 24.06 -19.07 -8.37
C SER A 74 23.96 -19.92 -7.13
N VAL A 75 24.98 -20.69 -6.85
CA VAL A 75 25.18 -21.33 -5.55
C VAL A 75 25.65 -20.33 -4.49
N TYR A 76 25.99 -19.12 -4.93
CA TYR A 76 26.39 -18.02 -4.06
C TYR A 76 25.21 -17.08 -3.86
N SER A 77 25.06 -16.54 -2.66
CA SER A 77 24.02 -15.56 -2.30
C SER A 77 22.57 -16.04 -2.53
N ASN A 78 22.33 -17.34 -2.40
CA ASN A 78 21.00 -17.95 -2.44
C ASN A 78 20.46 -18.27 -1.04
N ARG A 79 21.21 -17.93 0.01
CA ARG A 79 20.81 -18.09 1.41
C ARG A 79 20.30 -16.77 1.94
N TRP A 80 19.12 -16.81 2.50
CA TRP A 80 18.57 -15.75 3.32
C TRP A 80 18.89 -16.01 4.81
N TYR A 81 19.33 -14.99 5.51
CA TYR A 81 19.43 -14.97 6.97
C TYR A 81 18.40 -14.01 7.54
N PHE A 82 17.84 -14.35 8.71
CA PHE A 82 16.90 -13.45 9.39
C PHE A 82 17.51 -12.05 9.59
N GLY A 83 16.73 -11.03 9.25
CA GLY A 83 17.15 -9.63 9.31
C GLY A 83 17.97 -9.14 8.10
N GLU A 84 18.32 -10.02 7.17
CA GLU A 84 19.06 -9.64 5.96
C GLU A 84 18.12 -9.15 4.87
N LYS A 85 18.50 -8.05 4.26
CA LYS A 85 17.87 -7.53 3.03
C LYS A 85 18.58 -8.10 1.82
N SER A 86 17.82 -8.46 0.78
CA SER A 86 18.41 -8.91 -0.47
C SER A 86 19.10 -7.75 -1.21
N ALA A 87 20.42 -7.81 -1.33
CA ALA A 87 21.19 -6.83 -2.09
C ALA A 87 20.81 -6.78 -3.59
N GLY A 88 20.17 -7.85 -4.09
CA GLY A 88 19.68 -7.94 -5.46
C GLY A 88 18.18 -7.67 -5.59
N ASN A 89 17.54 -7.01 -4.61
CA ASN A 89 16.13 -6.67 -4.68
C ASN A 89 15.82 -5.82 -5.90
N LEU A 90 14.75 -6.13 -6.60
CA LEU A 90 14.35 -5.42 -7.85
C LEU A 90 13.57 -4.14 -7.57
N GLY A 91 13.35 -3.83 -6.31
CA GLY A 91 12.58 -2.68 -5.88
C GLY A 91 11.07 -2.93 -5.94
N GLY A 92 10.36 -2.19 -5.14
CA GLY A 92 8.91 -2.14 -5.09
C GLY A 92 8.40 -0.81 -5.63
N THR A 93 7.88 0.00 -4.73
CA THR A 93 7.34 1.32 -5.04
C THR A 93 7.92 2.36 -4.07
N THR A 94 7.51 3.59 -4.23
CA THR A 94 7.75 4.67 -3.28
C THR A 94 6.41 5.31 -2.90
N ILE A 95 6.35 5.92 -1.72
CA ILE A 95 5.13 6.54 -1.21
C ILE A 95 4.75 7.77 -2.04
N THR A 96 5.74 8.58 -2.40
CA THR A 96 5.52 9.82 -3.15
C THR A 96 6.71 10.13 -4.04
N LEU A 97 6.44 10.86 -5.11
CA LEU A 97 7.46 11.47 -5.97
C LEU A 97 7.59 12.98 -5.73
N ASP A 98 6.92 13.50 -4.70
CA ASP A 98 7.01 14.92 -4.35
C ASP A 98 8.44 15.31 -4.02
N MET A 99 8.87 16.46 -4.54
CA MET A 99 10.22 17.01 -4.34
C MET A 99 11.38 16.12 -4.86
N ILE A 100 11.07 15.15 -5.70
CA ILE A 100 12.08 14.30 -6.34
C ILE A 100 12.62 15.00 -7.59
N ASP A 101 13.94 15.15 -7.65
CA ASP A 101 14.69 15.61 -8.82
C ASP A 101 15.78 14.58 -9.14
N GLY A 102 15.54 13.75 -10.15
CA GLY A 102 16.41 12.66 -10.53
C GLY A 102 16.04 11.30 -9.97
N GLU A 103 17.01 10.54 -9.47
CA GLU A 103 16.82 9.19 -8.95
C GLU A 103 16.02 9.19 -7.64
N CYS A 104 15.05 8.29 -7.56
CA CYS A 104 14.24 8.08 -6.37
C CYS A 104 14.54 6.70 -5.77
N PRO A 105 14.92 6.59 -4.48
CA PRO A 105 15.06 5.31 -3.82
C PRO A 105 13.70 4.60 -3.72
N LEU A 106 13.66 3.35 -4.14
CA LEU A 106 12.48 2.50 -4.00
C LEU A 106 12.59 1.63 -2.75
N GLU A 107 11.46 1.32 -2.16
CA GLU A 107 11.38 0.32 -1.10
C GLU A 107 11.63 -1.09 -1.67
N ASP A 108 11.99 -2.04 -0.81
CA ASP A 108 12.18 -3.42 -1.20
C ASP A 108 10.86 -4.03 -1.71
N GLY A 109 10.93 -4.70 -2.84
CA GLY A 109 9.82 -5.48 -3.42
C GLY A 109 9.94 -6.96 -3.05
N ILE A 110 8.98 -7.74 -3.54
CA ILE A 110 8.88 -9.19 -3.29
C ILE A 110 9.73 -10.05 -4.24
N MET A 111 10.55 -9.43 -5.06
CA MET A 111 11.39 -10.11 -6.06
C MET A 111 12.82 -9.65 -5.99
N SER A 112 13.75 -10.55 -6.23
CA SER A 112 15.17 -10.22 -6.24
C SER A 112 15.98 -11.07 -7.23
N LYS A 113 17.18 -10.63 -7.54
CA LYS A 113 18.17 -11.42 -8.31
C LYS A 113 18.73 -12.57 -7.49
N ASN A 114 18.67 -12.48 -6.16
CA ASN A 114 19.12 -13.53 -5.23
C ASN A 114 18.09 -14.67 -5.08
N GLY A 115 16.90 -14.52 -5.64
CA GLY A 115 15.84 -15.52 -5.64
C GLY A 115 14.97 -15.55 -4.39
N PHE A 116 15.19 -14.64 -3.45
CA PHE A 116 14.35 -14.46 -2.27
C PHE A 116 14.05 -13.01 -1.97
N ALA A 117 12.94 -12.78 -1.30
CA ALA A 117 12.58 -11.50 -0.72
C ALA A 117 11.74 -11.73 0.54
N ILE A 118 11.67 -10.72 1.40
CA ILE A 118 10.89 -10.75 2.63
C ILE A 118 9.81 -9.69 2.57
N LEU A 119 8.60 -10.09 2.91
CA LEU A 119 7.50 -9.19 3.21
C LEU A 119 7.23 -9.27 4.71
N GLU A 120 7.44 -8.18 5.45
CA GLU A 120 7.06 -8.07 6.85
C GLU A 120 5.63 -7.58 6.96
N ASP A 121 4.76 -8.35 7.62
CA ASP A 121 3.40 -7.92 7.88
C ASP A 121 3.35 -7.00 9.11
N LYS A 122 3.53 -5.70 8.84
CA LYS A 122 3.37 -4.62 9.81
C LYS A 122 1.96 -4.02 9.80
N GLY A 123 1.06 -4.62 9.02
CA GLY A 123 -0.32 -4.20 8.90
C GLY A 123 -1.07 -4.35 10.23
N LYS A 124 -1.99 -3.42 10.48
CA LYS A 124 -2.89 -3.56 11.62
C LYS A 124 -3.91 -4.64 11.33
N VAL A 125 -4.28 -5.42 12.37
CA VAL A 125 -5.36 -6.40 12.25
C VAL A 125 -6.68 -5.69 11.99
N LEU A 126 -7.50 -6.28 11.13
CA LEU A 126 -8.81 -5.76 10.77
C LEU A 126 -9.90 -6.58 11.47
N SER A 127 -10.93 -5.88 11.94
CA SER A 127 -12.18 -6.52 12.37
C SER A 127 -12.96 -7.06 11.16
N GLU A 128 -13.99 -7.87 11.40
CA GLU A 128 -14.91 -8.32 10.34
C GLU A 128 -15.58 -7.15 9.59
N ALA A 129 -15.75 -6.02 10.24
CA ALA A 129 -16.29 -4.80 9.63
C ALA A 129 -15.24 -4.01 8.81
N GLY A 130 -13.97 -4.43 8.84
CA GLY A 130 -12.87 -3.75 8.16
C GLY A 130 -12.24 -2.61 8.96
N ASP A 131 -12.66 -2.39 10.20
CA ASP A 131 -12.06 -1.40 11.09
C ASP A 131 -10.75 -1.94 11.69
N ILE A 132 -9.84 -1.04 12.05
CA ILE A 132 -8.61 -1.43 12.74
C ILE A 132 -8.94 -1.96 14.13
N ALA A 133 -8.64 -3.24 14.34
CA ALA A 133 -8.78 -3.87 15.64
C ALA A 133 -7.61 -3.50 16.58
N ALA A 134 -7.90 -3.39 17.87
CA ALA A 134 -6.84 -3.28 18.87
C ALA A 134 -6.11 -4.62 18.94
N SER A 135 -4.80 -4.62 18.67
CA SER A 135 -3.93 -5.78 18.91
C SER A 135 -2.91 -5.42 19.99
N SER A 136 -2.77 -6.31 20.97
CA SER A 136 -1.75 -6.22 22.01
C SER A 136 -0.59 -7.19 21.80
N VAL A 137 -0.65 -7.99 20.75
CA VAL A 137 0.35 -9.03 20.48
C VAL A 137 1.58 -8.41 19.82
N SER A 138 2.70 -8.40 20.54
CA SER A 138 4.00 -8.06 19.96
C SER A 138 4.57 -9.30 19.28
N LYS A 139 4.59 -9.31 17.97
CA LYS A 139 5.05 -10.45 17.18
C LYS A 139 5.92 -10.00 16.00
N ILE A 140 6.75 -10.93 15.55
CA ILE A 140 7.35 -10.88 14.21
C ILE A 140 6.44 -11.72 13.32
N ASP A 141 6.00 -11.17 12.20
CA ASP A 141 5.20 -11.86 11.19
C ASP A 141 5.77 -11.50 9.82
N LEU A 142 6.36 -12.46 9.17
CA LEU A 142 7.01 -12.25 7.88
C LEU A 142 6.72 -13.38 6.92
N TYR A 143 6.79 -13.05 5.64
CA TYR A 143 6.60 -13.97 4.53
C TYR A 143 7.89 -14.04 3.71
N LEU A 144 8.47 -15.22 3.67
CA LEU A 144 9.62 -15.51 2.82
C LEU A 144 9.11 -15.91 1.42
N PHE A 145 9.40 -15.06 0.45
CA PHE A 145 9.19 -15.31 -0.98
C PHE A 145 10.45 -15.91 -1.57
N ALA A 146 10.47 -17.20 -1.83
CA ALA A 146 11.63 -17.96 -2.29
C ALA A 146 11.41 -18.53 -3.69
N TYR A 147 11.07 -17.66 -4.64
CA TYR A 147 10.64 -18.02 -5.99
C TYR A 147 11.78 -18.16 -7.02
N GLY A 148 13.03 -17.97 -6.57
CA GLY A 148 14.13 -17.94 -7.52
C GLY A 148 13.91 -16.83 -8.56
N ARG A 149 13.72 -17.20 -9.82
CA ARG A 149 13.40 -16.26 -10.90
C ARG A 149 11.99 -16.43 -11.48
N ASP A 150 11.14 -17.20 -10.84
CA ASP A 150 9.73 -17.28 -11.19
C ASP A 150 8.95 -16.08 -10.66
N TYR A 151 9.28 -14.92 -11.19
CA TYR A 151 8.68 -13.63 -10.78
C TYR A 151 7.17 -13.58 -11.07
N ARG A 152 6.69 -14.33 -12.06
CA ARG A 152 5.26 -14.38 -12.37
C ARG A 152 4.47 -15.12 -11.31
N GLN A 153 5.02 -16.22 -10.81
CA GLN A 153 4.37 -16.96 -9.73
C GLN A 153 4.45 -16.19 -8.41
N ALA A 154 5.59 -15.53 -8.14
CA ALA A 154 5.72 -14.64 -6.99
C ALA A 154 4.63 -13.57 -6.97
N LEU A 155 4.35 -12.91 -8.10
CA LEU A 155 3.29 -11.91 -8.22
C LEU A 155 1.90 -12.51 -8.05
N LYS A 156 1.62 -13.68 -8.61
CA LYS A 156 0.31 -14.34 -8.45
C LYS A 156 0.04 -14.64 -6.97
N ASP A 157 1.00 -15.24 -6.29
CA ASP A 157 0.86 -15.62 -4.90
C ASP A 157 0.84 -14.39 -3.98
N PHE A 158 1.56 -13.34 -4.35
CA PHE A 158 1.47 -12.04 -3.66
C PHE A 158 0.06 -11.47 -3.73
N TYR A 159 -0.56 -11.41 -4.92
CA TYR A 159 -1.93 -10.92 -5.06
C TYR A 159 -2.97 -11.86 -4.44
N GLN A 160 -2.72 -13.15 -4.38
CA GLN A 160 -3.56 -14.07 -3.62
C GLN A 160 -3.47 -13.78 -2.12
N LEU A 161 -2.28 -13.48 -1.61
CA LEU A 161 -2.01 -13.17 -0.21
C LEU A 161 -2.59 -11.81 0.20
N THR A 162 -2.34 -10.77 -0.60
CA THR A 162 -2.63 -9.36 -0.26
C THR A 162 -3.94 -8.84 -0.83
N GLY A 163 -4.60 -9.62 -1.68
CA GLY A 163 -5.77 -9.20 -2.42
C GLY A 163 -5.43 -8.51 -3.75
N ASN A 164 -6.40 -8.44 -4.62
CA ASN A 164 -6.22 -7.84 -5.94
C ASN A 164 -6.14 -6.32 -5.86
N THR A 165 -5.27 -5.73 -6.66
CA THR A 165 -5.26 -4.28 -6.86
C THR A 165 -6.61 -3.84 -7.44
N PRO A 166 -7.32 -2.89 -6.81
CA PRO A 166 -8.57 -2.39 -7.36
C PRO A 166 -8.33 -1.72 -8.71
N GLN A 167 -9.23 -1.99 -9.65
CA GLN A 167 -9.17 -1.33 -10.95
C GLN A 167 -9.55 0.14 -10.82
N LEU A 168 -8.71 1.01 -11.35
CA LEU A 168 -9.03 2.42 -11.42
C LEU A 168 -10.25 2.64 -12.35
N PRO A 169 -11.22 3.46 -11.95
CA PRO A 169 -12.31 3.83 -12.84
C PRO A 169 -11.77 4.61 -14.05
N ARG A 170 -12.35 4.37 -15.22
CA ARG A 170 -11.84 4.93 -16.47
C ARG A 170 -11.67 6.45 -16.45
N PHE A 171 -12.51 7.17 -15.75
CA PHE A 171 -12.43 8.63 -15.66
C PHE A 171 -11.14 9.10 -14.97
N ALA A 172 -10.59 8.30 -14.04
CA ALA A 172 -9.33 8.63 -13.34
C ALA A 172 -8.12 8.67 -14.28
N LEU A 173 -8.19 7.98 -15.42
CA LEU A 173 -7.17 8.00 -16.46
C LEU A 173 -7.37 9.11 -17.50
N GLY A 174 -8.40 9.93 -17.33
CA GLY A 174 -8.70 11.03 -18.21
C GLY A 174 -7.96 12.32 -17.84
N ASN A 175 -8.34 13.41 -18.49
CA ASN A 175 -7.74 14.70 -18.24
C ASN A 175 -8.38 15.39 -17.03
N TRP A 176 -7.57 15.85 -16.12
CA TRP A 176 -7.94 16.56 -14.90
C TRP A 176 -7.58 18.02 -15.03
N TRP A 177 -8.50 18.91 -14.66
CA TRP A 177 -8.24 20.34 -14.56
C TRP A 177 -8.18 20.76 -13.09
N SER A 178 -7.09 21.41 -12.71
CA SER A 178 -6.93 22.07 -11.41
C SER A 178 -6.21 23.40 -11.60
N ARG A 179 -6.59 24.39 -10.82
CA ARG A 179 -5.90 25.68 -10.73
C ARG A 179 -6.17 26.32 -9.38
N TYR A 180 -5.12 26.70 -8.69
CA TYR A 180 -5.23 27.56 -7.51
C TYR A 180 -5.66 28.96 -7.93
N TYR A 181 -6.93 29.27 -7.72
CA TYR A 181 -7.58 30.53 -8.07
C TYR A 181 -8.95 30.61 -7.39
N ASP A 182 -9.35 31.76 -6.87
CA ASP A 182 -10.61 31.98 -6.16
C ASP A 182 -11.82 32.08 -7.11
N TYR A 183 -12.15 30.98 -7.75
CA TYR A 183 -13.34 30.89 -8.58
C TYR A 183 -14.61 31.01 -7.76
N SER A 184 -15.62 31.72 -8.32
CA SER A 184 -16.99 31.50 -7.91
C SER A 184 -17.61 30.31 -8.68
N ASP A 185 -18.78 29.82 -8.23
CA ASP A 185 -19.55 28.80 -8.96
C ASP A 185 -19.82 29.21 -10.40
N GLU A 186 -20.27 30.45 -10.64
CA GLU A 186 -20.55 30.99 -11.99
C GLU A 186 -19.26 31.00 -12.83
N SER A 187 -18.17 31.56 -12.33
CA SER A 187 -16.94 31.70 -13.11
C SER A 187 -16.30 30.34 -13.42
N TYR A 188 -16.42 29.37 -12.49
CA TYR A 188 -15.94 28.02 -12.69
C TYR A 188 -16.75 27.24 -13.72
N LEU A 189 -18.09 27.33 -13.67
CA LEU A 189 -18.97 26.73 -14.67
C LEU A 189 -18.71 27.31 -16.06
N ALA A 190 -18.56 28.62 -16.15
CA ALA A 190 -18.21 29.29 -17.44
C ALA A 190 -16.86 28.81 -17.98
N LEU A 191 -15.89 28.54 -17.10
CA LEU A 191 -14.61 27.96 -17.51
C LEU A 191 -14.80 26.55 -18.08
N MET A 192 -15.61 25.71 -17.43
CA MET A 192 -15.88 24.34 -17.93
C MET A 192 -16.58 24.34 -19.27
N ASP A 193 -17.51 25.29 -19.48
CA ASP A 193 -18.17 25.49 -20.77
C ASP A 193 -17.15 25.92 -21.84
N LYS A 194 -16.19 26.78 -21.50
CA LYS A 194 -15.12 27.20 -22.42
C LYS A 194 -14.21 26.03 -22.85
N PHE A 195 -13.92 25.07 -21.96
CA PHE A 195 -13.20 23.83 -22.32
C PHE A 195 -14.00 23.02 -23.34
N THR A 196 -15.31 22.91 -23.15
CA THR A 196 -16.23 22.24 -24.09
C THR A 196 -16.24 22.92 -25.45
N ASP A 197 -16.39 24.22 -25.48
CA ASP A 197 -16.41 25.03 -26.70
C ASP A 197 -15.12 24.94 -27.50
N LYS A 198 -13.98 24.85 -26.79
CA LYS A 198 -12.65 24.65 -27.37
C LYS A 198 -12.36 23.19 -27.70
N LYS A 199 -13.29 22.28 -27.46
CA LYS A 199 -13.13 20.82 -27.68
C LYS A 199 -11.94 20.21 -26.91
N VAL A 200 -11.64 20.72 -25.72
CA VAL A 200 -10.65 20.16 -24.83
C VAL A 200 -11.38 19.18 -23.90
N PRO A 201 -11.13 17.88 -24.03
CA PRO A 201 -11.83 16.90 -23.22
C PRO A 201 -11.34 16.96 -21.77
N LEU A 202 -12.28 16.98 -20.84
CA LEU A 202 -12.02 16.84 -19.40
C LEU A 202 -12.80 15.66 -18.85
N SER A 203 -12.22 14.99 -17.87
CA SER A 203 -12.87 13.92 -17.11
C SER A 203 -13.14 14.33 -15.67
N VAL A 204 -12.25 15.10 -15.09
CA VAL A 204 -12.30 15.51 -13.70
C VAL A 204 -12.08 17.01 -13.57
N SER A 205 -12.93 17.62 -12.80
CA SER A 205 -12.88 19.02 -12.39
C SER A 205 -12.41 19.05 -10.93
N VAL A 206 -11.22 19.58 -10.69
CA VAL A 206 -10.67 19.81 -9.36
C VAL A 206 -11.00 21.22 -8.93
N ILE A 207 -11.71 21.36 -7.83
CA ILE A 207 -11.93 22.66 -7.19
C ILE A 207 -10.85 22.81 -6.15
N ASP A 208 -9.91 23.70 -6.45
CA ASP A 208 -8.78 23.99 -5.60
C ASP A 208 -9.23 24.82 -4.38
N MET A 209 -8.32 25.20 -3.55
CA MET A 209 -8.59 26.01 -2.34
C MET A 209 -9.67 27.06 -2.59
N ASP A 210 -10.12 27.77 -1.62
CA ASP A 210 -11.23 28.72 -1.66
C ASP A 210 -12.63 28.10 -1.83
N TRP A 211 -12.75 26.80 -2.17
CA TRP A 211 -14.05 26.12 -2.04
C TRP A 211 -14.49 26.08 -0.57
N HIS A 212 -13.54 26.00 0.35
CA HIS A 212 -13.77 26.12 1.79
C HIS A 212 -13.39 27.52 2.28
N LYS A 213 -13.74 27.83 3.52
CA LYS A 213 -13.34 29.08 4.16
C LYS A 213 -11.83 29.09 4.38
N VAL A 214 -11.13 29.98 3.73
CA VAL A 214 -9.68 30.23 3.88
C VAL A 214 -9.45 31.46 4.76
N SER A 215 -10.18 32.55 4.51
CA SER A 215 -10.19 33.75 5.33
C SER A 215 -11.31 33.69 6.38
N GLU A 216 -11.22 34.55 7.38
CA GLU A 216 -12.20 34.63 8.48
C GLU A 216 -12.25 33.36 9.36
N VAL A 217 -11.18 32.59 9.34
CA VAL A 217 -11.01 31.41 10.23
C VAL A 217 -10.46 31.90 11.57
N PRO A 218 -11.11 31.60 12.70
CA PRO A 218 -10.56 31.97 14.01
C PRO A 218 -9.15 31.39 14.20
N SER A 219 -8.22 32.19 14.71
CA SER A 219 -6.80 31.83 14.85
C SER A 219 -6.54 30.52 15.61
N ARG A 220 -7.46 30.14 16.52
CA ARG A 220 -7.41 28.84 17.23
C ARG A 220 -7.47 27.64 16.31
N PHE A 221 -8.00 27.77 15.09
CA PHE A 221 -8.09 26.72 14.07
C PHE A 221 -6.96 26.80 13.03
N GLY A 222 -6.00 27.66 13.23
CA GLY A 222 -4.85 27.83 12.33
C GLY A 222 -5.05 28.86 11.23
N SER A 223 -4.36 28.68 10.12
CA SER A 223 -4.30 29.67 9.03
C SER A 223 -5.46 29.62 8.03
N GLY A 224 -6.38 28.65 8.15
CA GLY A 224 -7.38 28.40 7.13
C GLY A 224 -6.85 27.64 5.90
N TRP A 225 -5.61 27.16 5.93
CA TRP A 225 -5.03 26.34 4.87
C TRP A 225 -5.76 25.00 4.70
N THR A 226 -6.28 24.45 5.80
CA THR A 226 -7.12 23.25 5.83
C THR A 226 -8.52 23.63 6.28
N GLY A 227 -9.56 23.17 5.59
CA GLY A 227 -10.94 23.45 5.96
C GLY A 227 -11.96 22.60 5.24
N TYR A 228 -13.08 22.33 5.92
CA TYR A 228 -14.16 21.46 5.43
C TYR A 228 -15.52 22.20 5.38
N SER A 229 -15.51 23.51 5.55
CA SER A 229 -16.73 24.32 5.49
C SER A 229 -16.80 25.11 4.20
N TRP A 230 -17.82 24.86 3.39
CA TRP A 230 -18.01 25.56 2.13
C TRP A 230 -17.97 27.09 2.28
N ASN A 231 -17.23 27.74 1.41
CA ASN A 231 -17.22 29.18 1.26
C ASN A 231 -18.48 29.64 0.54
N LYS A 232 -19.53 29.96 1.30
CA LYS A 232 -20.82 30.37 0.77
C LYS A 232 -20.82 31.70 0.01
N LYS A 233 -19.75 32.50 0.11
CA LYS A 233 -19.59 33.72 -0.68
C LYS A 233 -19.29 33.39 -2.14
N LEU A 234 -18.44 32.37 -2.38
CA LEU A 234 -18.07 31.90 -3.74
C LEU A 234 -19.00 30.82 -4.24
N PHE A 235 -19.47 29.95 -3.38
CA PHE A 235 -20.34 28.82 -3.68
C PHE A 235 -21.62 28.87 -2.81
N PRO A 236 -22.59 29.75 -3.15
CA PRO A 236 -23.81 29.90 -2.36
C PRO A 236 -24.61 28.62 -2.22
N ASN A 237 -24.66 27.82 -3.28
CA ASN A 237 -25.36 26.54 -3.33
C ASN A 237 -24.44 25.43 -3.86
N PRO A 238 -23.55 24.83 -3.02
CA PRO A 238 -22.61 23.82 -3.46
C PRO A 238 -23.26 22.59 -4.08
N LYS A 239 -24.42 22.19 -3.59
CA LYS A 239 -25.13 21.02 -4.12
C LYS A 239 -25.55 21.26 -5.59
N ASN A 240 -26.12 22.43 -5.87
CA ASN A 240 -26.46 22.80 -7.24
C ASN A 240 -25.22 22.91 -8.12
N PHE A 241 -24.17 23.55 -7.64
CA PHE A 241 -22.90 23.68 -8.34
C PHE A 241 -22.30 22.33 -8.74
N ILE A 242 -22.25 21.38 -7.82
CA ILE A 242 -21.76 20.02 -8.09
C ILE A 242 -22.67 19.32 -9.11
N ASN A 243 -23.99 19.48 -9.01
CA ASN A 243 -24.92 18.89 -9.97
C ASN A 243 -24.71 19.47 -11.39
N GLU A 244 -24.44 20.74 -11.50
CA GLU A 244 -24.14 21.40 -12.80
C GLU A 244 -22.86 20.84 -13.43
N LEU A 245 -21.82 20.55 -12.62
CA LEU A 245 -20.60 19.88 -13.08
C LEU A 245 -20.89 18.43 -13.53
N HIS A 246 -21.71 17.70 -12.77
CA HIS A 246 -22.12 16.35 -13.16
C HIS A 246 -22.95 16.31 -14.45
N GLN A 247 -23.82 17.30 -14.68
CA GLN A 247 -24.55 17.43 -15.95
C GLN A 247 -23.60 17.63 -17.14
N ARG A 248 -22.47 18.30 -16.93
CA ARG A 248 -21.36 18.41 -17.88
C ARG A 248 -20.52 17.15 -18.03
N LYS A 249 -20.95 16.05 -17.38
CA LYS A 249 -20.26 14.74 -17.36
C LYS A 249 -18.87 14.77 -16.71
N LEU A 250 -18.61 15.77 -15.88
CA LEU A 250 -17.38 15.86 -15.12
C LEU A 250 -17.52 15.13 -13.77
N LYS A 251 -16.49 14.42 -13.36
CA LYS A 251 -16.29 14.03 -11.97
C LYS A 251 -15.71 15.22 -11.21
N VAL A 252 -15.99 15.28 -9.92
CA VAL A 252 -15.60 16.42 -9.09
C VAL A 252 -14.75 15.92 -7.94
N THR A 253 -13.67 16.61 -7.65
CA THR A 253 -12.89 16.46 -6.41
C THR A 253 -12.55 17.82 -5.85
N LEU A 254 -12.36 17.86 -4.55
CA LEU A 254 -11.99 19.06 -3.80
C LEU A 254 -10.55 18.90 -3.32
N ASN A 255 -9.71 19.91 -3.55
CA ASN A 255 -8.37 19.93 -3.02
C ASN A 255 -8.39 20.45 -1.58
N ASP A 256 -7.66 19.77 -0.70
CA ASP A 256 -7.48 20.17 0.68
C ASP A 256 -6.09 19.76 1.16
N HIS A 257 -5.58 20.39 2.21
CA HIS A 257 -4.21 20.25 2.68
C HIS A 257 -4.16 19.85 4.17
N PRO A 258 -4.53 18.61 4.52
CA PRO A 258 -4.62 18.17 5.91
C PRO A 258 -3.26 17.78 6.54
N ALA A 259 -2.15 18.41 6.12
CA ALA A 259 -0.81 18.07 6.58
C ALA A 259 -0.66 18.13 8.12
N ASP A 260 -1.37 19.05 8.76
CA ASP A 260 -1.38 19.21 10.22
C ASP A 260 -2.56 18.48 10.90
N GLY A 261 -3.26 17.63 10.16
CA GLY A 261 -4.48 16.94 10.61
C GLY A 261 -5.72 17.83 10.56
N ILE A 262 -6.86 17.21 10.85
CA ILE A 262 -8.16 17.90 10.95
C ILE A 262 -8.23 18.55 12.33
N ARG A 263 -8.38 19.86 12.35
CA ARG A 263 -8.55 20.62 13.60
C ARG A 263 -10.02 20.77 13.92
N ALA A 264 -10.41 20.39 15.13
CA ALA A 264 -11.78 20.49 15.65
C ALA A 264 -12.07 21.90 16.20
#